data_dc933d90c9076ec360fd37f56b669c1e
#
_entry.id   dc933d90c9076ec360fd37f56b669c1e
#
_cell.length_a   1.000
_cell.length_b   1.000
_cell.length_c   1.000
_cell.angle_alpha   90.00
_cell.angle_beta   90.00
_cell.angle_gamma   90.00
#
_symmetry.space_group_name_H-M   'P 1'
#
loop_
_entity.id
_entity.type
_entity.pdbx_description
1 polymer ?
#
loop_
_entity_poly.entity_id
_entity_poly.type
_entity_poly.pdbx_seq_one_letter_code
_entity_poly.pdbx_strand_id
1 'polypeptide(L)'
;MREQVRRAFDELTEAPHPALRSALRARLAARPSREQPRVWRLTVAATLVAGLAGLAFVAGVNLLPRGGSVTLPAPAATGSATPSNEPTATPTAAPSPTPTVAAAPTTACATYSGGTSSLANVTDVRVGTSAGYDRFVIQFDGPVPTYSITPQGNTTFMQDPNGQTFQLQGSDGIKVAVHGASGFDVNGNRKFFGSQALKPDFPVLKEARQIGDFERTFSWGLGLAQPACLHVTELTGPDRLVIDVLKA
;
A
#
# COMPACT_ATOMS: atom_id res chain seq x y z
N MET A 1 -6.45 -48.60 -24.40
CA MET A 1 -6.25 -47.19 -24.08
C MET A 1 -6.60 -46.82 -22.62
N ARG A 2 -7.73 -47.28 -22.03
CA ARG A 2 -8.09 -46.97 -20.63
C ARG A 2 -7.19 -47.61 -19.56
N GLU A 3 -6.62 -48.78 -19.79
CA GLU A 3 -5.71 -49.46 -18.86
C GLU A 3 -4.32 -48.81 -18.78
N GLN A 4 -3.82 -48.24 -19.88
CA GLN A 4 -2.53 -47.55 -19.89
C GLN A 4 -2.59 -46.24 -19.11
N VAL A 5 -3.71 -45.53 -19.19
CA VAL A 5 -3.93 -44.29 -18.41
C VAL A 5 -4.05 -44.59 -16.91
N ARG A 6 -4.68 -45.71 -16.54
CA ARG A 6 -4.82 -46.15 -15.16
C ARG A 6 -3.47 -46.51 -14.53
N ARG A 7 -2.60 -47.22 -15.25
CA ARG A 7 -1.23 -47.54 -14.77
C ARG A 7 -0.37 -46.30 -14.59
N ALA A 8 -0.46 -45.34 -15.52
CA ALA A 8 0.25 -44.08 -15.40
C ALA A 8 -0.24 -43.22 -14.18
N PHE A 9 -1.52 -43.36 -13.82
CA PHE A 9 -2.06 -42.69 -12.62
C PHE A 9 -1.64 -43.38 -11.33
N ASP A 10 -1.54 -44.71 -11.31
CA ASP A 10 -1.11 -45.48 -10.15
C ASP A 10 0.40 -45.26 -9.86
N GLU A 11 1.24 -45.08 -10.90
CA GLU A 11 2.65 -44.72 -10.74
C GLU A 11 2.85 -43.33 -10.17
N LEU A 12 1.94 -42.39 -10.45
CA LEU A 12 1.99 -41.02 -9.92
C LEU A 12 1.46 -40.87 -8.47
N THR A 13 0.70 -41.90 -8.02
CA THR A 13 0.13 -41.93 -6.66
C THR A 13 0.91 -42.80 -5.69
N GLU A 14 2.06 -43.32 -6.08
CA GLU A 14 2.91 -44.11 -5.18
C GLU A 14 3.36 -43.21 -3.99
N ALA A 15 3.00 -43.65 -2.78
CA ALA A 15 3.27 -42.91 -1.58
C ALA A 15 4.78 -42.61 -1.44
N PRO A 16 5.20 -41.40 -1.17
CA PRO A 16 6.62 -41.03 -1.16
C PRO A 16 7.43 -41.92 -0.25
N HIS A 17 8.55 -42.40 -0.81
CA HIS A 17 9.46 -43.39 -0.21
C HIS A 17 9.71 -43.07 1.27
N PRO A 18 9.66 -44.08 2.19
CA PRO A 18 9.79 -43.86 3.65
C PRO A 18 11.05 -43.10 4.05
N ALA A 19 12.14 -43.23 3.25
CA ALA A 19 13.37 -42.48 3.42
C ALA A 19 13.21 -40.96 3.20
N LEU A 20 12.31 -40.53 2.32
CA LEU A 20 12.03 -39.12 2.06
C LEU A 20 11.24 -38.51 3.24
N ARG A 21 10.32 -39.28 3.83
CA ARG A 21 9.56 -38.85 5.01
C ARG A 21 10.45 -38.71 6.24
N SER A 22 11.41 -39.60 6.44
CA SER A 22 12.37 -39.51 7.55
C SER A 22 13.35 -38.36 7.38
N ALA A 23 13.85 -38.12 6.18
CA ALA A 23 14.74 -36.97 5.87
C ALA A 23 14.03 -35.62 6.06
N LEU A 24 12.76 -35.53 5.66
CA LEU A 24 11.94 -34.31 5.86
C LEU A 24 11.69 -34.05 7.35
N ARG A 25 11.36 -35.10 8.14
CA ARG A 25 11.19 -34.98 9.59
C ARG A 25 12.48 -34.58 10.30
N ALA A 26 13.63 -35.12 9.88
CA ALA A 26 14.92 -34.75 10.42
C ALA A 26 15.27 -33.28 10.14
N ARG A 27 14.97 -32.77 8.95
CA ARG A 27 15.19 -31.36 8.60
C ARG A 27 14.24 -30.40 9.36
N LEU A 28 12.99 -30.81 9.60
CA LEU A 28 12.05 -30.03 10.40
C LEU A 28 12.42 -30.01 11.89
N ALA A 29 12.96 -31.12 12.42
CA ALA A 29 13.44 -31.19 13.80
C ALA A 29 14.77 -30.44 14.01
N ALA A 30 15.59 -30.28 12.97
CA ALA A 30 16.86 -29.56 13.02
C ALA A 30 16.73 -28.03 12.85
N ARG A 31 15.52 -27.45 12.86
CA ARG A 31 15.36 -25.99 12.94
C ARG A 31 15.88 -25.54 14.31
N PRO A 32 17.01 -24.78 14.36
CA PRO A 32 17.43 -24.20 15.63
C PRO A 32 16.30 -23.28 16.09
N SER A 33 15.78 -23.53 17.30
CA SER A 33 14.96 -22.56 18.01
C SER A 33 15.79 -21.28 18.08
N ARG A 34 15.39 -20.25 17.38
CA ARG A 34 15.98 -18.92 17.51
C ARG A 34 15.64 -18.44 18.91
N GLU A 35 16.49 -18.81 19.87
CA GLU A 35 16.51 -18.13 21.16
C GLU A 35 16.81 -16.66 20.86
N GLN A 36 15.82 -15.82 21.03
CA GLN A 36 16.02 -14.38 21.00
C GLN A 36 16.96 -14.06 22.16
N PRO A 37 18.14 -13.47 21.87
CA PRO A 37 19.05 -13.11 22.97
C PRO A 37 18.33 -12.08 23.86
N ARG A 38 18.24 -12.42 25.16
CA ARG A 38 17.68 -11.58 26.23
C ARG A 38 18.39 -10.23 26.43
N VAL A 39 19.27 -9.84 25.54
CA VAL A 39 20.05 -8.60 25.62
C VAL A 39 19.28 -7.32 25.29
N TRP A 40 18.03 -7.39 24.80
CA TRP A 40 17.28 -6.17 24.48
C TRP A 40 16.67 -5.46 25.70
N ARG A 41 16.66 -6.09 26.88
CA ARG A 41 16.11 -5.42 28.07
C ARG A 41 17.10 -4.51 28.82
N LEU A 42 18.39 -4.54 28.49
CA LEU A 42 19.39 -3.73 29.17
C LEU A 42 19.83 -2.46 28.40
N THR A 43 19.49 -2.34 27.12
CA THR A 43 19.85 -1.16 26.30
C THR A 43 18.84 -0.01 26.37
N VAL A 44 17.61 -0.24 26.84
CA VAL A 44 16.60 0.82 26.97
C VAL A 44 16.81 1.67 28.23
N ALA A 45 17.50 1.16 29.26
CA ALA A 45 17.76 1.90 30.50
C ALA A 45 18.94 2.87 30.39
N ALA A 46 19.87 2.67 29.44
CA ALA A 46 21.06 3.53 29.30
C ALA A 46 20.84 4.79 28.46
N THR A 47 19.82 4.80 27.59
CA THR A 47 19.52 5.96 26.72
C THR A 47 18.69 7.06 27.38
N LEU A 48 18.01 6.76 28.50
CA LEU A 48 17.22 7.78 29.26
C LEU A 48 18.09 8.66 30.15
N VAL A 49 19.28 8.22 30.55
CA VAL A 49 20.18 9.02 31.41
C VAL A 49 21.00 10.01 30.56
N ALA A 50 21.31 9.69 29.30
CA ALA A 50 22.03 10.62 28.41
C ALA A 50 21.15 11.76 27.87
N GLY A 51 19.83 11.58 27.82
CA GLY A 51 18.87 12.57 27.33
C GLY A 51 18.62 13.73 28.29
N LEU A 52 18.78 13.51 29.61
CA LEU A 52 18.58 14.57 30.63
C LEU A 52 19.80 15.48 30.84
N ALA A 53 20.99 15.02 30.46
CA ALA A 53 22.19 15.86 30.53
C ALA A 53 22.34 16.82 29.33
N GLY A 54 21.70 16.51 28.19
CA GLY A 54 21.73 17.35 26.98
C GLY A 54 20.84 18.58 27.01
N LEU A 55 19.79 18.57 27.82
CA LEU A 55 18.83 19.68 27.92
C LEU A 55 19.28 20.84 28.79
N ALA A 56 20.32 20.65 29.65
CA ALA A 56 20.86 21.70 30.49
C ALA A 56 21.93 22.58 29.80
N PHE A 57 22.44 22.18 28.61
CA PHE A 57 23.52 22.90 27.92
C PHE A 57 23.05 23.87 26.85
N VAL A 58 21.77 23.87 26.45
CA VAL A 58 21.24 24.78 25.40
C VAL A 58 20.63 26.07 25.97
N ALA A 59 20.41 26.17 27.28
CA ALA A 59 19.81 27.33 27.92
C ALA A 59 20.82 28.45 28.34
N GLY A 60 22.11 28.27 28.08
CA GLY A 60 23.17 29.14 28.63
C GLY A 60 23.84 30.14 27.67
N VAL A 61 23.46 30.25 26.40
CA VAL A 61 24.23 31.03 25.40
C VAL A 61 23.46 32.20 24.76
N ASN A 62 22.35 32.65 25.33
CA ASN A 62 21.58 33.79 24.78
C ASN A 62 21.55 35.04 25.66
N LEU A 63 22.72 35.43 26.18
CA LEU A 63 22.86 36.71 26.87
C LEU A 63 24.14 37.41 26.41
N LEU A 64 24.13 38.03 25.22
CA LEU A 64 25.05 39.08 24.82
C LEU A 64 24.26 40.16 24.04
N PRO A 65 24.49 41.44 24.34
CA PRO A 65 23.67 42.54 23.83
C PRO A 65 24.05 42.95 22.42
N ARG A 66 23.02 43.20 21.62
CA ARG A 66 23.13 43.80 20.29
C ARG A 66 23.39 45.30 20.43
N GLY A 67 24.56 45.73 20.03
CA GLY A 67 24.85 47.13 19.75
C GLY A 67 25.49 47.26 18.37
N GLY A 68 25.04 48.21 17.56
CA GLY A 68 25.77 48.68 16.41
C GLY A 68 24.95 48.77 15.09
N SER A 69 24.21 49.86 14.96
CA SER A 69 23.67 50.34 13.67
C SER A 69 24.81 50.89 12.82
N VAL A 70 25.02 50.37 11.63
CA VAL A 70 25.87 50.98 10.60
C VAL A 70 24.98 51.45 9.46
N THR A 71 24.87 52.80 9.36
CA THR A 71 24.21 53.49 8.25
C THR A 71 25.20 53.63 7.09
N LEU A 72 24.84 53.14 5.91
CA LEU A 72 25.57 53.37 4.63
C LEU A 72 24.74 54.30 3.75
N PRO A 73 25.37 55.29 3.11
CA PRO A 73 24.66 56.28 2.29
C PRO A 73 24.33 55.71 0.89
N ALA A 74 23.17 56.13 0.37
CA ALA A 74 22.71 55.84 -0.96
C ALA A 74 23.45 56.67 -2.02
N PRO A 75 23.76 56.13 -3.20
CA PRO A 75 23.99 56.91 -4.41
C PRO A 75 22.68 57.12 -5.19
N ALA A 76 22.39 58.37 -5.48
CA ALA A 76 21.38 58.77 -6.43
C ALA A 76 21.83 58.45 -7.88
N ALA A 77 20.97 57.77 -8.63
CA ALA A 77 21.10 57.75 -10.08
C ALA A 77 19.71 57.89 -10.73
N THR A 78 19.51 58.99 -11.35
CA THR A 78 18.43 59.39 -12.22
C THR A 78 18.49 58.55 -13.51
N GLY A 79 17.42 57.81 -13.81
CA GLY A 79 17.27 57.07 -15.05
C GLY A 79 15.79 56.89 -15.36
N SER A 80 15.25 57.83 -16.10
CA SER A 80 13.89 57.76 -16.67
C SER A 80 13.87 56.68 -17.74
N ALA A 81 13.15 55.58 -17.57
CA ALA A 81 12.84 54.63 -18.61
C ALA A 81 11.33 54.44 -18.68
N THR A 82 10.79 54.76 -19.81
CA THR A 82 9.40 54.60 -20.24
C THR A 82 8.95 53.15 -20.11
N PRO A 83 7.80 52.83 -19.49
CA PRO A 83 7.27 51.45 -19.50
C PRO A 83 6.71 51.12 -20.88
N SER A 84 7.36 50.20 -21.61
CA SER A 84 6.80 49.52 -22.76
C SER A 84 5.82 48.48 -22.25
N ASN A 85 4.53 48.69 -22.47
CA ASN A 85 3.46 47.71 -22.25
C ASN A 85 3.52 46.64 -23.30
N GLU A 86 4.32 45.60 -23.09
CA GLU A 86 4.22 44.35 -23.84
C GLU A 86 3.21 43.45 -23.10
N PRO A 87 2.13 42.96 -23.77
CA PRO A 87 1.17 42.09 -23.12
C PRO A 87 1.84 40.74 -22.82
N THR A 88 2.15 40.51 -21.52
CA THR A 88 2.55 39.20 -21.06
C THR A 88 1.44 38.19 -21.33
N ALA A 89 1.67 37.32 -22.30
CA ALA A 89 0.78 36.20 -22.57
C ALA A 89 0.71 35.32 -21.33
N THR A 90 -0.43 35.30 -20.68
CA THR A 90 -0.74 34.35 -19.58
C THR A 90 -0.57 32.93 -20.12
N PRO A 91 0.27 32.07 -19.55
CA PRO A 91 0.36 30.68 -19.99
C PRO A 91 -1.00 30.03 -19.79
N THR A 92 -1.70 29.73 -20.88
CA THR A 92 -2.90 28.88 -20.83
C THR A 92 -2.48 27.53 -20.30
N ALA A 93 -2.96 27.20 -19.10
CA ALA A 93 -2.72 25.89 -18.49
C ALA A 93 -3.27 24.82 -19.47
N ALA A 94 -2.39 23.93 -19.91
CA ALA A 94 -2.78 22.78 -20.72
C ALA A 94 -3.86 21.99 -19.97
N PRO A 95 -4.96 21.56 -20.61
CA PRO A 95 -5.98 20.77 -19.95
C PRO A 95 -5.35 19.48 -19.42
N SER A 96 -5.51 19.24 -18.13
CA SER A 96 -5.10 17.98 -17.49
C SER A 96 -5.84 16.84 -18.19
N PRO A 97 -5.17 15.76 -18.64
CA PRO A 97 -5.83 14.68 -19.35
C PRO A 97 -6.94 14.09 -18.47
N THR A 98 -8.17 14.15 -18.96
CA THR A 98 -9.31 13.51 -18.31
C THR A 98 -9.09 12.00 -18.36
N PRO A 99 -9.13 11.27 -17.23
CA PRO A 99 -8.94 9.82 -17.23
C PRO A 99 -10.04 9.16 -18.06
N THR A 100 -9.64 8.34 -19.02
CA THR A 100 -10.59 7.56 -19.82
C THR A 100 -11.07 6.38 -18.99
N VAL A 101 -12.38 6.16 -18.93
CA VAL A 101 -12.97 4.98 -18.28
C VAL A 101 -12.77 3.78 -19.20
N ALA A 102 -12.06 2.75 -18.73
CA ALA A 102 -11.73 1.57 -19.54
C ALA A 102 -12.90 0.57 -19.63
N ALA A 103 -13.77 0.51 -18.60
CA ALA A 103 -14.92 -0.38 -18.54
C ALA A 103 -16.13 0.32 -17.92
N ALA A 104 -17.33 -0.16 -18.26
CA ALA A 104 -18.56 0.31 -17.61
C ALA A 104 -18.52 -0.05 -16.11
N PRO A 105 -18.91 0.88 -15.23
CA PRO A 105 -18.93 0.61 -13.79
C PRO A 105 -19.95 -0.48 -13.45
N THR A 106 -19.55 -1.42 -12.60
CA THR A 106 -20.40 -2.53 -12.16
C THR A 106 -20.64 -2.40 -10.65
N THR A 107 -21.91 -2.49 -10.23
CA THR A 107 -22.28 -2.53 -8.82
C THR A 107 -22.51 -3.98 -8.42
N ALA A 108 -21.84 -4.44 -7.36
CA ALA A 108 -21.98 -5.79 -6.82
C ALA A 108 -22.05 -5.77 -5.29
N CYS A 109 -22.94 -6.62 -4.73
CA CYS A 109 -23.02 -6.87 -3.29
C CYS A 109 -22.48 -8.26 -2.93
N ALA A 110 -21.86 -8.94 -3.89
CA ALA A 110 -21.23 -10.27 -3.77
C ALA A 110 -19.80 -10.20 -4.31
N THR A 111 -19.20 -11.36 -4.56
CA THR A 111 -17.86 -11.46 -5.16
C THR A 111 -17.83 -10.80 -6.54
N TYR A 112 -16.79 -10.01 -6.79
CA TYR A 112 -16.53 -9.36 -8.06
C TYR A 112 -15.15 -9.76 -8.61
N SER A 113 -15.01 -9.86 -9.93
CA SER A 113 -13.74 -10.14 -10.61
C SER A 113 -13.68 -9.39 -11.94
N GLY A 114 -12.47 -9.03 -12.35
CA GLY A 114 -12.21 -8.32 -13.61
C GLY A 114 -10.71 -8.21 -13.89
N GLY A 115 -10.34 -7.24 -14.70
CA GLY A 115 -8.96 -7.01 -15.13
C GLY A 115 -8.55 -7.84 -16.34
N THR A 116 -7.28 -7.77 -16.68
CA THR A 116 -6.67 -8.46 -17.82
C THR A 116 -5.56 -9.40 -17.35
N SER A 117 -5.15 -10.36 -18.18
CA SER A 117 -4.02 -11.27 -17.90
C SER A 117 -2.66 -10.56 -18.07
N SER A 118 -2.54 -9.31 -17.61
CA SER A 118 -1.33 -8.51 -17.65
C SER A 118 -0.53 -8.63 -16.37
N LEU A 119 0.76 -8.26 -16.44
CA LEU A 119 1.60 -8.02 -15.28
C LEU A 119 1.78 -6.50 -15.12
N ALA A 120 1.61 -6.00 -13.89
CA ALA A 120 1.87 -4.60 -13.59
C ALA A 120 2.44 -4.47 -12.17
N ASN A 121 3.13 -3.36 -11.90
CA ASN A 121 3.56 -3.06 -10.54
C ASN A 121 2.61 -2.05 -9.91
N VAL A 122 2.31 -2.23 -8.63
CA VAL A 122 1.57 -1.25 -7.87
C VAL A 122 2.48 -0.06 -7.58
N THR A 123 2.00 1.14 -7.89
CA THR A 123 2.74 2.39 -7.67
C THR A 123 2.15 3.23 -6.54
N ASP A 124 0.84 3.13 -6.31
CA ASP A 124 0.17 3.87 -5.25
C ASP A 124 -1.09 3.14 -4.75
N VAL A 125 -1.41 3.33 -3.46
CA VAL A 125 -2.67 2.92 -2.85
C VAL A 125 -3.18 4.07 -1.99
N ARG A 126 -4.44 4.45 -2.20
CA ARG A 126 -5.04 5.56 -1.49
C ARG A 126 -6.52 5.35 -1.19
N VAL A 127 -7.02 6.13 -0.24
CA VAL A 127 -8.43 6.14 0.16
C VAL A 127 -8.99 7.55 0.07
N GLY A 128 -10.31 7.65 -0.10
CA GLY A 128 -11.04 8.90 -0.13
C GLY A 128 -12.49 8.69 0.32
N THR A 129 -13.21 9.77 0.57
CA THR A 129 -14.63 9.73 0.92
C THR A 129 -15.42 10.76 0.13
N SER A 130 -16.67 10.45 -0.15
CA SER A 130 -17.67 11.31 -0.81
C SER A 130 -19.01 11.17 -0.13
N ALA A 131 -20.01 11.94 -0.54
CA ALA A 131 -21.34 11.87 0.07
C ALA A 131 -21.97 10.46 -0.01
N GLY A 132 -21.81 9.75 -1.15
CA GLY A 132 -22.46 8.45 -1.42
C GLY A 132 -21.57 7.21 -1.26
N TYR A 133 -20.27 7.36 -1.08
CA TYR A 133 -19.34 6.23 -1.01
C TYR A 133 -18.03 6.59 -0.30
N ASP A 134 -17.34 5.57 0.18
CA ASP A 134 -15.93 5.61 0.56
C ASP A 134 -15.12 4.88 -0.51
N ARG A 135 -14.00 5.45 -0.93
CA ARG A 135 -13.22 4.99 -2.07
C ARG A 135 -11.90 4.37 -1.65
N PHE A 136 -11.58 3.22 -2.24
CA PHE A 136 -10.27 2.59 -2.20
C PHE A 136 -9.73 2.50 -3.62
N VAL A 137 -8.47 2.89 -3.85
CA VAL A 137 -7.83 2.93 -5.18
C VAL A 137 -6.48 2.25 -5.13
N ILE A 138 -6.23 1.38 -6.10
CA ILE A 138 -4.89 0.84 -6.40
C ILE A 138 -4.48 1.37 -7.78
N GLN A 139 -3.29 1.97 -7.86
CA GLN A 139 -2.71 2.48 -9.10
C GLN A 139 -1.57 1.58 -9.57
N PHE A 140 -1.48 1.39 -10.88
CA PHE A 140 -0.52 0.52 -11.54
C PHE A 140 0.35 1.29 -12.54
N ASP A 141 1.49 0.71 -12.90
CA ASP A 141 2.37 1.19 -13.98
C ASP A 141 2.04 0.58 -15.37
N GLY A 142 0.97 -0.20 -15.45
CA GLY A 142 0.45 -0.85 -16.65
C GLY A 142 -1.02 -1.20 -16.50
N PRO A 143 -1.63 -1.88 -17.50
CA PRO A 143 -3.05 -2.26 -17.47
C PRO A 143 -3.42 -2.99 -16.19
N VAL A 144 -4.65 -2.76 -15.70
CA VAL A 144 -5.15 -3.39 -14.47
C VAL A 144 -5.08 -4.92 -14.61
N PRO A 145 -4.28 -5.61 -13.77
CA PRO A 145 -4.20 -7.08 -13.81
C PRO A 145 -5.49 -7.73 -13.31
N THR A 146 -5.62 -9.04 -13.54
CA THR A 146 -6.76 -9.81 -13.05
C THR A 146 -6.93 -9.66 -11.54
N TYR A 147 -8.14 -9.39 -11.09
CA TYR A 147 -8.43 -9.22 -9.67
C TYR A 147 -9.71 -9.94 -9.23
N SER A 148 -9.79 -10.20 -7.93
CA SER A 148 -10.99 -10.65 -7.25
C SER A 148 -11.25 -9.81 -6.01
N ILE A 149 -12.52 -9.50 -5.76
CA ILE A 149 -12.99 -8.77 -4.61
C ILE A 149 -14.06 -9.62 -3.93
N THR A 150 -13.80 -10.06 -2.70
CA THR A 150 -14.62 -11.05 -2.00
C THR A 150 -15.04 -10.54 -0.63
N PRO A 151 -16.35 -10.44 -0.34
CA PRO A 151 -16.84 -10.20 1.01
C PRO A 151 -16.38 -11.32 1.96
N GLN A 152 -15.99 -10.97 3.18
CA GLN A 152 -15.50 -11.91 4.19
C GLN A 152 -16.54 -12.20 5.28
N GLY A 153 -17.54 -11.31 5.48
CA GLY A 153 -18.51 -11.40 6.56
C GLY A 153 -17.93 -11.19 7.96
N ASN A 154 -16.66 -10.81 8.03
CA ASN A 154 -15.92 -10.50 9.26
C ASN A 154 -14.68 -9.67 8.93
N THR A 155 -13.95 -9.21 9.96
CA THR A 155 -12.76 -8.37 9.81
C THR A 155 -11.44 -9.12 10.04
N THR A 156 -11.49 -10.46 10.14
CA THR A 156 -10.28 -11.28 10.37
C THR A 156 -9.66 -11.69 9.03
N PHE A 157 -8.41 -11.34 8.83
CA PHE A 157 -7.65 -11.63 7.62
C PHE A 157 -6.39 -12.42 7.95
N MET A 158 -6.02 -13.31 7.03
CA MET A 158 -4.75 -14.04 7.08
C MET A 158 -3.74 -13.33 6.19
N GLN A 159 -2.53 -13.12 6.70
CA GLN A 159 -1.43 -12.51 5.97
C GLN A 159 -0.62 -13.55 5.22
N ASP A 160 -0.46 -13.36 3.93
CA ASP A 160 0.40 -14.17 3.07
C ASP A 160 1.85 -13.60 3.07
N PRO A 161 2.90 -14.46 3.08
CA PRO A 161 2.89 -15.92 3.14
C PRO A 161 3.02 -16.51 4.56
N ASN A 162 3.07 -15.68 5.60
CA ASN A 162 3.42 -16.11 6.96
C ASN A 162 2.27 -16.76 7.75
N GLY A 163 1.03 -16.66 7.26
CA GLY A 163 -0.17 -17.24 7.87
C GLY A 163 -0.62 -16.55 9.18
N GLN A 164 -0.04 -15.39 9.53
CA GLN A 164 -0.48 -14.63 10.69
C GLN A 164 -1.86 -14.04 10.45
N THR A 165 -2.73 -14.13 11.43
CA THR A 165 -4.05 -13.50 11.39
C THR A 165 -4.04 -12.19 12.15
N PHE A 166 -4.82 -11.22 11.65
CA PHE A 166 -5.08 -9.96 12.33
C PHE A 166 -6.50 -9.50 12.04
N GLN A 167 -7.01 -8.67 12.91
CA GLN A 167 -8.35 -8.11 12.80
C GLN A 167 -8.26 -6.63 12.44
N LEU A 168 -9.03 -6.22 11.43
CA LEU A 168 -9.20 -4.83 11.06
C LEU A 168 -10.33 -4.17 11.87
N GLN A 169 -10.37 -2.85 11.85
CA GLN A 169 -11.46 -2.08 12.43
C GLN A 169 -12.75 -2.28 11.61
N GLY A 170 -13.89 -2.33 12.32
CA GLY A 170 -15.21 -2.53 11.72
C GLY A 170 -15.87 -3.82 12.17
N SER A 171 -16.99 -4.18 11.52
CA SER A 171 -17.77 -5.39 11.79
C SER A 171 -17.84 -6.33 10.59
N ASP A 172 -17.50 -5.87 9.40
CA ASP A 172 -17.47 -6.64 8.15
C ASP A 172 -16.17 -6.36 7.38
N GLY A 173 -15.88 -7.14 6.37
CA GLY A 173 -14.66 -7.04 5.62
C GLY A 173 -14.75 -7.46 4.16
N ILE A 174 -13.82 -6.95 3.36
CA ILE A 174 -13.66 -7.30 1.96
C ILE A 174 -12.20 -7.63 1.71
N LYS A 175 -11.94 -8.78 1.06
CA LYS A 175 -10.62 -9.12 0.53
C LYS A 175 -10.53 -8.66 -0.92
N VAL A 176 -9.50 -7.87 -1.23
CA VAL A 176 -9.12 -7.50 -2.59
C VAL A 176 -7.81 -8.21 -2.91
N ALA A 177 -7.80 -9.04 -3.95
CA ALA A 177 -6.60 -9.73 -4.43
C ALA A 177 -6.38 -9.40 -5.91
N VAL A 178 -5.18 -8.93 -6.26
CA VAL A 178 -4.78 -8.62 -7.64
C VAL A 178 -3.67 -9.58 -8.04
N HIS A 179 -3.97 -10.45 -9.00
CA HIS A 179 -3.06 -11.47 -9.53
C HIS A 179 -2.25 -10.89 -10.69
N GLY A 180 -0.96 -11.12 -10.70
CA GLY A 180 -0.04 -10.49 -11.66
C GLY A 180 0.47 -9.11 -11.19
N ALA A 181 0.11 -8.68 -9.98
CA ALA A 181 0.56 -7.42 -9.39
C ALA A 181 1.54 -7.62 -8.24
N SER A 182 2.43 -6.65 -8.03
CA SER A 182 3.34 -6.59 -6.89
C SER A 182 3.75 -5.14 -6.63
N GLY A 183 4.08 -4.80 -5.39
CA GLY A 183 4.75 -3.55 -5.03
C GLY A 183 6.24 -3.53 -5.39
N PHE A 184 6.75 -4.60 -6.03
CA PHE A 184 8.14 -4.74 -6.51
C PHE A 184 8.15 -5.12 -7.99
N ASP A 185 9.15 -4.64 -8.74
CA ASP A 185 9.37 -5.06 -10.12
C ASP A 185 10.02 -6.47 -10.18
N VAL A 186 10.18 -6.98 -11.39
CA VAL A 186 10.77 -8.31 -11.64
C VAL A 186 12.24 -8.43 -11.19
N ASN A 187 12.94 -7.31 -10.99
CA ASN A 187 14.31 -7.25 -10.49
C ASN A 187 14.35 -7.08 -8.95
N GLY A 188 13.19 -7.06 -8.27
CA GLY A 188 13.09 -6.87 -6.84
C GLY A 188 13.19 -5.42 -6.39
N ASN A 189 13.15 -4.43 -7.29
CA ASN A 189 13.14 -3.02 -6.92
C ASN A 189 11.74 -2.63 -6.45
N ARG A 190 11.67 -1.93 -5.33
CA ARG A 190 10.41 -1.45 -4.78
C ARG A 190 9.78 -0.39 -5.70
N LYS A 191 8.50 -0.52 -5.99
CA LYS A 191 7.67 0.40 -6.75
C LYS A 191 6.60 1.06 -5.89
N PHE A 192 6.06 0.34 -4.92
CA PHE A 192 5.09 0.86 -3.97
C PHE A 192 5.79 1.38 -2.71
N PHE A 193 5.71 2.69 -2.48
CA PHE A 193 6.30 3.37 -1.31
C PHE A 193 5.24 3.86 -0.33
N GLY A 194 3.96 3.60 -0.59
CA GLY A 194 2.84 4.00 0.26
C GLY A 194 2.77 3.24 1.58
N SER A 195 1.86 3.65 2.44
CA SER A 195 1.58 2.95 3.69
C SER A 195 0.90 1.61 3.44
N GLN A 196 1.31 0.58 4.17
CA GLN A 196 0.69 -0.74 4.16
C GLN A 196 -0.56 -0.82 5.05
N ALA A 197 -0.87 0.23 5.81
CA ALA A 197 -2.06 0.33 6.62
C ALA A 197 -2.58 1.78 6.57
N LEU A 198 -3.84 1.93 6.20
CA LEU A 198 -4.57 3.18 6.12
C LEU A 198 -5.77 3.10 7.07
N LYS A 199 -5.90 4.05 7.96
CA LYS A 199 -6.99 4.11 8.96
C LYS A 199 -7.76 5.41 8.81
N PRO A 200 -8.54 5.55 7.72
CA PRO A 200 -9.24 6.80 7.42
C PRO A 200 -10.40 7.09 8.37
N ASP A 201 -10.94 6.06 9.04
CA ASP A 201 -12.15 6.13 9.87
C ASP A 201 -13.32 6.83 9.16
N PHE A 202 -13.52 6.51 7.89
CA PHE A 202 -14.63 7.03 7.10
C PHE A 202 -15.97 6.41 7.54
N PRO A 203 -17.11 6.91 7.08
CA PRO A 203 -18.42 6.38 7.47
C PRO A 203 -18.57 4.87 7.30
N VAL A 204 -18.07 4.29 6.19
CA VAL A 204 -18.13 2.85 5.94
C VAL A 204 -16.74 2.20 5.97
N LEU A 205 -15.74 2.75 5.27
CA LEU A 205 -14.38 2.21 5.26
C LEU A 205 -13.61 2.65 6.52
N LYS A 206 -13.38 1.72 7.45
CA LYS A 206 -12.71 1.98 8.72
C LYS A 206 -11.19 1.78 8.65
N GLU A 207 -10.75 0.74 7.97
CA GLU A 207 -9.34 0.42 7.81
C GLU A 207 -9.11 -0.28 6.47
N ALA A 208 -8.00 0.03 5.81
CA ALA A 208 -7.49 -0.73 4.69
C ALA A 208 -6.06 -1.16 5.01
N ARG A 209 -5.74 -2.46 4.86
CA ARG A 209 -4.43 -3.01 5.21
C ARG A 209 -3.96 -4.01 4.17
N GLN A 210 -2.69 -3.89 3.80
CA GLN A 210 -2.03 -4.88 2.94
C GLN A 210 -1.90 -6.20 3.69
N ILE A 211 -2.43 -7.28 3.11
CA ILE A 211 -2.44 -8.62 3.68
C ILE A 211 -1.52 -9.58 2.93
N GLY A 212 -0.99 -9.18 1.77
CA GLY A 212 -0.02 -9.97 1.02
C GLY A 212 0.60 -9.21 -0.15
N ASP A 213 1.83 -9.59 -0.46
CA ASP A 213 2.55 -9.26 -1.70
C ASP A 213 3.52 -10.42 -1.94
N PHE A 214 2.98 -11.53 -2.43
CA PHE A 214 3.73 -12.76 -2.59
C PHE A 214 3.36 -13.43 -3.92
N GLU A 215 4.36 -13.93 -4.67
CA GLU A 215 4.19 -14.57 -5.97
C GLU A 215 3.32 -13.75 -6.94
N ARG A 216 3.53 -12.42 -6.95
CA ARG A 216 2.78 -11.45 -7.74
C ARG A 216 1.27 -11.47 -7.46
N THR A 217 0.88 -11.82 -6.27
CA THR A 217 -0.46 -11.60 -5.74
C THR A 217 -0.41 -10.50 -4.70
N PHE A 218 -0.91 -9.33 -5.07
CA PHE A 218 -0.98 -8.16 -4.21
C PHE A 218 -2.37 -8.08 -3.57
N SER A 219 -2.43 -8.23 -2.25
CA SER A 219 -3.70 -8.38 -1.54
C SER A 219 -3.91 -7.35 -0.45
N TRP A 220 -5.16 -6.88 -0.32
CA TRP A 220 -5.61 -5.96 0.71
C TRP A 220 -6.86 -6.47 1.41
N GLY A 221 -6.93 -6.23 2.72
CA GLY A 221 -8.15 -6.33 3.51
C GLY A 221 -8.73 -4.94 3.71
N LEU A 222 -10.03 -4.81 3.53
CA LEU A 222 -10.80 -3.61 3.84
C LEU A 222 -11.74 -3.93 4.99
N GLY A 223 -11.61 -3.22 6.12
CA GLY A 223 -12.49 -3.33 7.27
C GLY A 223 -13.60 -2.29 7.15
N LEU A 224 -14.84 -2.72 7.24
CA LEU A 224 -16.03 -1.92 7.05
C LEU A 224 -16.86 -1.82 8.33
N ALA A 225 -17.51 -0.67 8.53
CA ALA A 225 -18.45 -0.48 9.65
C ALA A 225 -19.64 -1.44 9.58
N GLN A 226 -20.05 -1.83 8.37
CA GLN A 226 -21.18 -2.71 8.08
C GLN A 226 -21.03 -3.33 6.68
N PRO A 227 -21.76 -4.41 6.34
CA PRO A 227 -21.83 -4.92 4.98
C PRO A 227 -22.25 -3.83 4.00
N ALA A 228 -21.57 -3.77 2.84
CA ALA A 228 -21.83 -2.75 1.82
C ALA A 228 -21.70 -3.31 0.41
N CYS A 229 -22.48 -2.77 -0.53
CA CYS A 229 -22.33 -3.04 -1.94
C CYS A 229 -21.17 -2.22 -2.50
N LEU A 230 -20.60 -2.70 -3.61
CA LEU A 230 -19.45 -2.10 -4.26
C LEU A 230 -19.82 -1.57 -5.64
N HIS A 231 -19.17 -0.49 -6.01
CA HIS A 231 -19.10 -0.01 -7.37
C HIS A 231 -17.64 -0.05 -7.82
N VAL A 232 -17.32 -0.89 -8.81
CA VAL A 232 -15.96 -1.16 -9.23
C VAL A 232 -15.74 -0.59 -10.62
N THR A 233 -14.64 0.16 -10.80
CA THR A 233 -14.29 0.82 -12.06
C THR A 233 -12.81 0.65 -12.34
N GLU A 234 -12.46 0.32 -13.58
CA GLU A 234 -11.11 0.37 -14.10
C GLU A 234 -10.92 1.67 -14.87
N LEU A 235 -9.84 2.39 -14.58
CA LEU A 235 -9.51 3.66 -15.23
C LEU A 235 -8.14 3.55 -15.88
N THR A 236 -7.97 4.26 -17.02
CA THR A 236 -6.69 4.40 -17.72
C THR A 236 -6.18 5.83 -17.63
N GLY A 237 -4.86 6.01 -17.79
CA GLY A 237 -4.18 7.30 -17.77
C GLY A 237 -4.22 8.08 -16.44
N PRO A 238 -3.61 7.59 -15.33
CA PRO A 238 -2.93 6.31 -15.12
C PRO A 238 -3.89 5.16 -14.86
N ASP A 239 -3.40 3.92 -15.05
CA ASP A 239 -4.19 2.71 -14.83
C ASP A 239 -4.50 2.51 -13.35
N ARG A 240 -5.78 2.30 -13.02
CA ARG A 240 -6.27 2.22 -11.63
C ARG A 240 -7.45 1.28 -11.51
N LEU A 241 -7.43 0.49 -10.45
CA LEU A 241 -8.61 -0.18 -9.92
C LEU A 241 -9.22 0.72 -8.85
N VAL A 242 -10.45 1.13 -9.06
CA VAL A 242 -11.23 1.98 -8.15
C VAL A 242 -12.37 1.16 -7.56
N ILE A 243 -12.46 1.10 -6.24
CA ILE A 243 -13.50 0.39 -5.50
C ILE A 243 -14.21 1.41 -4.63
N ASP A 244 -15.45 1.71 -4.97
CA ASP A 244 -16.34 2.55 -4.20
C ASP A 244 -17.22 1.68 -3.31
N VAL A 245 -17.05 1.81 -2.01
CA VAL A 245 -17.85 1.16 -0.99
C VAL A 245 -19.05 2.05 -0.71
N LEU A 246 -20.23 1.60 -1.10
CA LEU A 246 -21.44 2.42 -1.07
C LEU A 246 -21.91 2.65 0.37
N LYS A 247 -22.32 3.87 0.66
CA LYS A 247 -23.01 4.22 1.90
C LYS A 247 -24.49 3.85 1.77
N ALA A 248 -25.04 3.30 2.84
CA ALA A 248 -26.48 3.00 2.93
C ALA A 248 -27.29 4.29 3.06
#